data_117aeb509836a04567c312da895826d6
#
_entry.id   117aeb509836a04567c312da895826d6
#
_cell.length_a   1.000
_cell.length_b   1.000
_cell.length_c   1.000
_cell.angle_alpha   90.00
_cell.angle_beta   90.00
_cell.angle_gamma   90.00
#
_symmetry.space_group_name_H-M   'P 1'
#
loop_
_entity.id
_entity.type
_entity.pdbx_description
1 polymer ?
#
loop_
_entity_poly.entity_id
_entity_poly.type
_entity_poly.pdbx_seq_one_letter_code
_entity_poly.pdbx_strand_id
1 'polypeptide(L)'
;MQGQDINRSDQDGKKQGRWIKNYPNGKVMYDGFFRNDKPEGEFRRYYEEGALKSLLVFSNNGTEAKAILYYLNGLTASSGKYINQLKEGKWQFYSYTVKDLLISEAEYKEDKLNGLMINYYPDGKAAEKVNYRNNLKHGECLKYYPDGTLTLRTNYENGKINGRFEAFHENGKPEMTGQYKDNLREGPWVIYRNDGSQRFRTEYTTGIPDNRNIDIYESEYIDSLERIKVNIADPEKTGEIW
;
A
#
# COMPACT_ATOMS: atom_id res chain seq x y z
N MET A 1 41.35 -21.36 -14.63
CA MET A 1 40.27 -20.44 -14.15
C MET A 1 40.87 -19.69 -12.97
N GLN A 2 41.17 -18.38 -13.12
CA GLN A 2 41.57 -17.54 -12.00
C GLN A 2 40.36 -17.43 -11.07
N GLY A 3 40.52 -17.90 -9.83
CA GLY A 3 39.51 -17.72 -8.79
C GLY A 3 39.24 -16.21 -8.62
N GLN A 4 37.99 -15.78 -8.80
CA GLN A 4 37.66 -14.40 -8.46
C GLN A 4 37.94 -14.19 -6.98
N ASP A 5 38.92 -13.34 -6.71
CA ASP A 5 39.26 -12.95 -5.32
C ASP A 5 38.01 -12.24 -4.72
N ILE A 6 37.41 -12.86 -3.70
CA ILE A 6 36.27 -12.33 -2.95
C ILE A 6 36.74 -11.60 -1.69
N ASN A 7 35.90 -10.65 -1.21
CA ASN A 7 36.09 -9.93 0.06
C ASN A 7 37.40 -9.13 0.12
N ARG A 8 37.77 -8.47 -0.97
CA ARG A 8 39.00 -7.63 -1.04
C ARG A 8 38.71 -6.18 -0.68
N SER A 9 39.63 -5.60 0.06
CA SER A 9 39.71 -4.15 0.26
C SER A 9 40.93 -3.58 -0.46
N ASP A 10 40.86 -2.31 -0.85
CA ASP A 10 41.99 -1.56 -1.36
C ASP A 10 42.92 -1.08 -0.24
N GLN A 11 43.94 -0.27 -0.58
CA GLN A 11 44.90 0.25 0.38
C GLN A 11 44.29 1.17 1.44
N ASP A 12 43.13 1.79 1.14
CA ASP A 12 42.38 2.63 2.07
C ASP A 12 41.37 1.83 2.89
N GLY A 13 41.33 0.50 2.77
CA GLY A 13 40.40 -0.40 3.46
C GLY A 13 39.00 -0.44 2.85
N LYS A 14 38.75 0.20 1.70
CA LYS A 14 37.46 0.22 1.05
C LYS A 14 37.21 -1.06 0.28
N LYS A 15 35.96 -1.56 0.36
CA LYS A 15 35.51 -2.76 -0.35
C LYS A 15 35.61 -2.59 -1.85
N GLN A 16 36.17 -3.59 -2.55
CA GLN A 16 36.31 -3.66 -3.98
C GLN A 16 35.89 -5.04 -4.50
N GLY A 17 35.25 -5.11 -5.66
CA GLY A 17 34.87 -6.36 -6.32
C GLY A 17 33.74 -7.10 -5.59
N ARG A 18 33.75 -8.45 -5.75
CA ARG A 18 32.71 -9.31 -5.20
C ARG A 18 32.91 -9.53 -3.70
N TRP A 19 31.82 -9.37 -2.93
CA TRP A 19 31.77 -9.59 -1.48
C TRP A 19 30.67 -10.56 -1.13
N ILE A 20 31.04 -11.56 -0.30
CA ILE A 20 30.10 -12.54 0.25
C ILE A 20 30.21 -12.47 1.77
N LYS A 21 29.08 -12.35 2.44
CA LYS A 21 28.98 -12.47 3.91
C LYS A 21 28.05 -13.62 4.25
N ASN A 22 28.43 -14.40 5.26
CA ASN A 22 27.62 -15.51 5.74
C ASN A 22 26.99 -15.20 7.10
N TYR A 23 25.89 -15.87 7.38
CA TYR A 23 25.30 -16.01 8.70
C TYR A 23 26.17 -16.90 9.60
N PRO A 24 25.97 -16.92 10.94
CA PRO A 24 26.68 -17.82 11.84
C PRO A 24 26.50 -19.30 11.51
N ASN A 25 25.39 -19.70 10.88
CA ASN A 25 25.11 -21.07 10.42
C ASN A 25 25.85 -21.44 9.12
N GLY A 26 26.72 -20.55 8.59
CA GLY A 26 27.50 -20.75 7.37
C GLY A 26 26.77 -20.45 6.06
N LYS A 27 25.45 -20.26 6.06
CA LYS A 27 24.71 -19.90 4.84
C LYS A 27 24.96 -18.45 4.44
N VAL A 28 24.89 -18.17 3.13
CA VAL A 28 25.12 -16.83 2.59
C VAL A 28 24.07 -15.87 3.12
N MET A 29 24.50 -14.73 3.66
CA MET A 29 23.67 -13.61 4.07
C MET A 29 23.46 -12.63 2.91
N TYR A 30 24.58 -12.29 2.23
CA TYR A 30 24.55 -11.51 1.00
C TYR A 30 25.70 -11.86 0.06
N ASP A 31 25.49 -11.62 -1.23
CA ASP A 31 26.45 -11.71 -2.32
C ASP A 31 26.24 -10.50 -3.24
N GLY A 32 27.27 -9.68 -3.42
CA GLY A 32 27.17 -8.46 -4.21
C GLY A 32 28.51 -7.86 -4.56
N PHE A 33 28.48 -6.85 -5.42
CA PHE A 33 29.66 -6.13 -5.84
C PHE A 33 29.77 -4.76 -5.20
N PHE A 34 30.99 -4.36 -4.88
CA PHE A 34 31.29 -3.05 -4.32
C PHE A 34 32.39 -2.36 -5.14
N ARG A 35 32.27 -1.03 -5.22
CA ARG A 35 33.31 -0.12 -5.70
C ARG A 35 33.46 1.01 -4.69
N ASN A 36 34.61 1.11 -4.04
CA ASN A 36 34.89 2.09 -3.00
C ASN A 36 33.81 2.11 -1.89
N ASP A 37 33.50 0.94 -1.30
CA ASP A 37 32.42 0.71 -0.31
C ASP A 37 31.00 0.89 -0.80
N LYS A 38 30.77 1.34 -2.04
CA LYS A 38 29.46 1.55 -2.60
C LYS A 38 29.02 0.32 -3.38
N PRO A 39 27.79 -0.17 -3.18
CA PRO A 39 27.27 -1.30 -3.94
C PRO A 39 27.09 -0.93 -5.42
N GLU A 40 27.37 -1.90 -6.31
CA GLU A 40 27.29 -1.74 -7.76
C GLU A 40 26.70 -2.99 -8.40
N GLY A 41 25.81 -2.84 -9.39
CA GLY A 41 25.21 -3.96 -10.09
C GLY A 41 24.35 -4.85 -9.20
N GLU A 42 24.35 -6.14 -9.48
CA GLU A 42 23.53 -7.10 -8.74
C GLU A 42 24.00 -7.30 -7.30
N PHE A 43 23.06 -7.28 -6.39
CA PHE A 43 23.25 -7.51 -4.97
C PHE A 43 22.12 -8.40 -4.46
N ARG A 44 22.45 -9.63 -4.01
CA ARG A 44 21.51 -10.61 -3.50
C ARG A 44 21.60 -10.70 -2.00
N ARG A 45 20.46 -10.66 -1.32
CA ARG A 45 20.36 -10.97 0.12
C ARG A 45 19.54 -12.23 0.29
N TYR A 46 19.83 -12.98 1.33
CA TYR A 46 19.18 -14.25 1.61
C TYR A 46 18.62 -14.23 3.03
N TYR A 47 17.60 -15.01 3.27
CA TYR A 47 17.14 -15.38 4.59
C TYR A 47 18.13 -16.34 5.25
N GLU A 48 18.06 -16.49 6.56
CA GLU A 48 18.95 -17.40 7.31
C GLU A 48 18.72 -18.88 6.93
N GLU A 49 17.53 -19.22 6.44
CA GLU A 49 17.17 -20.52 5.87
C GLU A 49 17.81 -20.75 4.48
N GLY A 50 18.36 -19.71 3.85
CA GLY A 50 19.07 -19.77 2.57
C GLY A 50 18.21 -19.41 1.35
N ALA A 51 16.92 -19.15 1.52
CA ALA A 51 16.07 -18.64 0.44
C ALA A 51 16.45 -17.20 0.07
N LEU A 52 16.27 -16.81 -1.22
CA LEU A 52 16.52 -15.46 -1.68
C LEU A 52 15.51 -14.50 -1.02
N LYS A 53 16.02 -13.45 -0.36
CA LYS A 53 15.23 -12.41 0.31
C LYS A 53 15.03 -11.18 -0.58
N SER A 54 16.11 -10.77 -1.29
CA SER A 54 16.01 -9.64 -2.21
C SER A 54 17.05 -9.73 -3.32
N LEU A 55 16.65 -9.22 -4.50
CA LEU A 55 17.52 -8.91 -5.62
C LEU A 55 17.48 -7.40 -5.83
N LEU A 56 18.65 -6.75 -5.65
CA LEU A 56 18.81 -5.32 -5.88
C LEU A 56 19.77 -5.14 -7.06
N VAL A 57 19.48 -4.19 -7.95
CA VAL A 57 20.39 -3.80 -9.03
C VAL A 57 20.77 -2.35 -8.81
N PHE A 58 21.95 -2.15 -8.24
CA PHE A 58 22.48 -0.83 -7.91
C PHE A 58 23.04 -0.08 -9.10
N SER A 59 22.81 1.23 -9.11
CA SER A 59 23.33 2.21 -10.07
C SER A 59 23.66 3.52 -9.36
N ASN A 60 24.16 4.51 -10.11
CA ASN A 60 24.48 5.84 -9.61
C ASN A 60 25.34 5.82 -8.33
N ASN A 61 26.48 5.11 -8.39
CA ASN A 61 27.36 4.98 -7.22
C ASN A 61 26.68 4.40 -5.97
N GLY A 62 25.75 3.46 -6.15
CA GLY A 62 25.03 2.79 -5.06
C GLY A 62 23.92 3.62 -4.41
N THR A 63 23.58 4.79 -4.97
CA THR A 63 22.49 5.63 -4.44
C THR A 63 21.12 5.22 -4.96
N GLU A 64 21.04 4.55 -6.12
CA GLU A 64 19.80 4.03 -6.68
C GLU A 64 19.83 2.50 -6.74
N ALA A 65 18.68 1.86 -6.54
CA ALA A 65 18.54 0.44 -6.77
C ALA A 65 17.14 0.09 -7.29
N LYS A 66 17.05 -0.72 -8.35
CA LYS A 66 15.84 -1.47 -8.67
C LYS A 66 15.79 -2.67 -7.75
N ALA A 67 14.63 -2.93 -7.16
CA ALA A 67 14.45 -3.94 -6.12
C ALA A 67 13.35 -4.94 -6.48
N ILE A 68 13.62 -6.22 -6.21
CA ILE A 68 12.62 -7.27 -6.11
C ILE A 68 12.85 -7.92 -4.72
N LEU A 69 11.81 -7.91 -3.91
CA LEU A 69 11.80 -8.53 -2.60
C LEU A 69 10.98 -9.82 -2.66
N TYR A 70 11.39 -10.83 -1.91
CA TYR A 70 10.77 -12.15 -1.93
C TYR A 70 10.31 -12.54 -0.53
N TYR A 71 9.22 -13.25 -0.44
CA TYR A 71 8.81 -13.99 0.74
C TYR A 71 9.71 -15.19 0.98
N LEU A 72 9.67 -15.75 2.19
CA LEU A 72 10.46 -16.94 2.54
C LEU A 72 10.10 -18.16 1.66
N ASN A 73 8.86 -18.25 1.18
CA ASN A 73 8.41 -19.30 0.26
C ASN A 73 8.91 -19.11 -1.20
N GLY A 74 9.69 -18.04 -1.47
CA GLY A 74 10.28 -17.75 -2.77
C GLY A 74 9.37 -16.98 -3.73
N LEU A 75 8.12 -16.71 -3.37
CA LEU A 75 7.25 -15.86 -4.18
C LEU A 75 7.68 -14.39 -4.07
N THR A 76 7.45 -13.63 -5.15
CA THR A 76 7.67 -12.18 -5.12
C THR A 76 6.76 -11.53 -4.09
N ALA A 77 7.34 -10.73 -3.19
CA ALA A 77 6.59 -9.95 -2.20
C ALA A 77 6.31 -8.54 -2.70
N SER A 78 7.35 -7.87 -3.20
CA SER A 78 7.21 -6.52 -3.74
C SER A 78 8.30 -6.19 -4.74
N SER A 79 8.06 -5.16 -5.57
CA SER A 79 9.07 -4.61 -6.47
C SER A 79 8.91 -3.10 -6.60
N GLY A 80 10.05 -2.42 -6.81
CA GLY A 80 10.07 -0.97 -6.94
C GLY A 80 11.48 -0.42 -7.07
N LYS A 81 11.64 0.85 -6.73
CA LYS A 81 12.93 1.56 -6.78
C LYS A 81 13.24 2.16 -5.42
N TYR A 82 14.51 2.05 -5.03
CA TYR A 82 15.08 2.81 -3.93
C TYR A 82 15.96 3.95 -4.45
N ILE A 83 15.90 5.11 -3.78
CA ILE A 83 16.87 6.20 -3.89
C ILE A 83 17.38 6.48 -2.47
N ASN A 84 18.70 6.45 -2.28
CA ASN A 84 19.33 6.59 -0.95
C ASN A 84 18.74 5.63 0.11
N GLN A 85 18.41 4.40 -0.29
CA GLN A 85 17.81 3.35 0.53
C GLN A 85 16.34 3.63 0.94
N LEU A 86 15.71 4.70 0.43
CA LEU A 86 14.31 5.04 0.64
C LEU A 86 13.49 4.66 -0.59
N LYS A 87 12.27 4.15 -0.40
CA LYS A 87 11.35 3.87 -1.50
C LYS A 87 11.02 5.14 -2.27
N GLU A 88 11.04 5.03 -3.60
CA GLU A 88 10.76 6.14 -4.50
C GLU A 88 9.94 5.68 -5.70
N GLY A 89 8.94 6.47 -6.10
CA GLY A 89 8.06 6.18 -7.21
C GLY A 89 7.12 4.99 -6.95
N LYS A 90 6.74 4.30 -7.99
CA LYS A 90 5.75 3.21 -7.94
C LYS A 90 6.34 1.94 -7.34
N TRP A 91 5.64 1.39 -6.36
CA TRP A 91 5.88 0.09 -5.76
C TRP A 91 4.69 -0.82 -5.99
N GLN A 92 4.98 -2.09 -6.27
CA GLN A 92 4.00 -3.15 -6.49
C GLN A 92 4.14 -4.21 -5.41
N PHE A 93 3.02 -4.71 -4.88
CA PHE A 93 2.95 -5.69 -3.81
C PHE A 93 2.14 -6.89 -4.29
N TYR A 94 2.63 -8.10 -3.97
CA TYR A 94 2.10 -9.35 -4.51
C TYR A 94 1.62 -10.28 -3.39
N SER A 95 0.78 -11.23 -3.76
CA SER A 95 0.22 -12.22 -2.84
C SER A 95 1.29 -13.16 -2.28
N TYR A 96 1.20 -13.45 -0.98
CA TYR A 96 2.01 -14.48 -0.32
C TYR A 96 1.65 -15.90 -0.74
N THR A 97 0.42 -16.15 -1.20
CA THR A 97 -0.12 -17.49 -1.48
C THR A 97 -0.27 -17.79 -2.96
N VAL A 98 -0.44 -16.77 -3.79
CA VAL A 98 -0.69 -16.93 -5.23
C VAL A 98 0.43 -16.27 -6.01
N LYS A 99 1.16 -17.07 -6.80
CA LYS A 99 2.29 -16.58 -7.59
C LYS A 99 1.86 -15.45 -8.53
N ASP A 100 2.65 -14.37 -8.55
CA ASP A 100 2.53 -13.20 -9.43
C ASP A 100 1.17 -12.47 -9.36
N LEU A 101 0.33 -12.76 -8.35
CA LEU A 101 -0.92 -12.04 -8.13
C LEU A 101 -0.63 -10.68 -7.51
N LEU A 102 -0.82 -9.61 -8.27
CA LEU A 102 -0.74 -8.23 -7.78
C LEU A 102 -1.92 -7.94 -6.86
N ILE A 103 -1.64 -7.55 -5.61
CA ILE A 103 -2.67 -7.21 -4.61
C ILE A 103 -2.76 -5.71 -4.34
N SER A 104 -1.65 -4.98 -4.56
CA SER A 104 -1.63 -3.53 -4.37
C SER A 104 -0.51 -2.89 -5.18
N GLU A 105 -0.70 -1.61 -5.52
CA GLU A 105 0.38 -0.74 -5.96
C GLU A 105 0.23 0.64 -5.31
N ALA A 106 1.35 1.30 -5.04
CA ALA A 106 1.36 2.58 -4.36
C ALA A 106 2.53 3.45 -4.80
N GLU A 107 2.34 4.76 -4.74
CA GLU A 107 3.38 5.74 -5.01
C GLU A 107 4.05 6.19 -3.71
N TYR A 108 5.39 6.16 -3.72
CA TYR A 108 6.23 6.54 -2.61
C TYR A 108 7.12 7.73 -2.96
N LYS A 109 7.36 8.59 -1.99
CA LYS A 109 8.40 9.60 -1.99
C LYS A 109 9.12 9.55 -0.65
N GLU A 110 10.43 9.27 -0.67
CA GLU A 110 11.27 9.18 0.54
C GLU A 110 10.64 8.28 1.62
N ASP A 111 10.27 7.01 1.26
CA ASP A 111 9.59 6.01 2.10
C ASP A 111 8.17 6.37 2.56
N LYS A 112 7.65 7.53 2.19
CA LYS A 112 6.29 7.94 2.54
C LYS A 112 5.34 7.67 1.38
N LEU A 113 4.16 7.12 1.67
CA LEU A 113 3.06 7.09 0.72
C LEU A 113 2.75 8.52 0.26
N ASN A 114 2.89 8.79 -1.03
CA ASN A 114 2.71 10.12 -1.60
C ASN A 114 2.28 10.03 -3.07
N GLY A 115 1.00 10.02 -3.29
CA GLY A 115 0.36 9.78 -4.58
C GLY A 115 -0.72 8.73 -4.48
N LEU A 116 -1.03 8.08 -5.59
CA LEU A 116 -2.10 7.11 -5.70
C LEU A 116 -1.68 5.74 -5.15
N MET A 117 -2.55 5.13 -4.35
CA MET A 117 -2.51 3.72 -3.97
C MET A 117 -3.75 3.03 -4.52
N ILE A 118 -3.56 1.85 -5.11
CA ILE A 118 -4.64 1.00 -5.63
C ILE A 118 -4.52 -0.37 -4.98
N ASN A 119 -5.61 -0.85 -4.39
CA ASN A 119 -5.78 -2.22 -3.95
C ASN A 119 -6.62 -2.97 -4.97
N TYR A 120 -6.30 -4.23 -5.22
CA TYR A 120 -6.93 -5.05 -6.25
C TYR A 120 -7.68 -6.24 -5.67
N TYR A 121 -8.77 -6.61 -6.34
CA TYR A 121 -9.39 -7.93 -6.20
C TYR A 121 -8.52 -9.01 -6.87
N PRO A 122 -8.73 -10.31 -6.52
CA PRO A 122 -7.96 -11.40 -7.14
C PRO A 122 -8.13 -11.51 -8.67
N ASP A 123 -9.19 -10.95 -9.24
CA ASP A 123 -9.41 -10.89 -10.70
C ASP A 123 -8.68 -9.71 -11.39
N GLY A 124 -7.93 -8.92 -10.62
CA GLY A 124 -7.15 -7.76 -11.10
C GLY A 124 -7.94 -6.47 -11.22
N LYS A 125 -9.24 -6.46 -10.90
CA LYS A 125 -10.02 -5.22 -10.85
C LYS A 125 -9.68 -4.43 -9.59
N ALA A 126 -9.75 -3.10 -9.69
CA ALA A 126 -9.54 -2.24 -8.53
C ALA A 126 -10.64 -2.46 -7.48
N ALA A 127 -10.24 -2.70 -6.24
CA ALA A 127 -11.10 -2.75 -5.06
C ALA A 127 -11.17 -1.38 -4.36
N GLU A 128 -10.03 -0.69 -4.30
CA GLU A 128 -9.93 0.64 -3.70
C GLU A 128 -8.88 1.47 -4.46
N LYS A 129 -9.16 2.76 -4.61
CA LYS A 129 -8.21 3.78 -5.06
C LYS A 129 -8.21 4.90 -4.03
N VAL A 130 -7.04 5.24 -3.50
CA VAL A 130 -6.91 6.27 -2.48
C VAL A 130 -5.65 7.09 -2.68
N ASN A 131 -5.77 8.40 -2.56
CA ASN A 131 -4.63 9.29 -2.64
C ASN A 131 -4.03 9.53 -1.25
N TYR A 132 -2.70 9.63 -1.22
CA TYR A 132 -1.93 9.91 -0.02
C TYR A 132 -1.03 11.13 -0.21
N ARG A 133 -0.79 11.83 0.90
CA ARG A 133 0.24 12.86 1.04
C ARG A 133 0.97 12.63 2.36
N ASN A 134 2.27 12.33 2.30
CA ASN A 134 3.10 12.06 3.48
C ASN A 134 2.48 11.04 4.45
N ASN A 135 2.06 9.86 3.95
CA ASN A 135 1.39 8.78 4.68
C ASN A 135 -0.04 9.10 5.19
N LEU A 136 -0.58 10.27 4.94
CA LEU A 136 -1.95 10.61 5.30
C LEU A 136 -2.85 10.55 4.06
N LYS A 137 -4.04 9.94 4.18
CA LYS A 137 -5.04 10.00 3.12
C LYS A 137 -5.34 11.46 2.80
N HIS A 138 -5.32 11.82 1.50
CA HIS A 138 -5.52 13.21 1.06
C HIS A 138 -6.04 13.22 -0.38
N GLY A 139 -7.21 13.82 -0.59
CA GLY A 139 -7.91 13.79 -1.88
C GLY A 139 -8.95 12.67 -1.96
N GLU A 140 -9.34 12.33 -3.18
CA GLU A 140 -10.41 11.36 -3.44
C GLU A 140 -10.04 9.95 -3.01
N CYS A 141 -11.04 9.24 -2.44
CA CYS A 141 -11.02 7.82 -2.16
C CYS A 141 -12.23 7.17 -2.82
N LEU A 142 -11.98 6.13 -3.61
CA LEU A 142 -12.98 5.36 -4.33
C LEU A 142 -12.90 3.89 -3.92
N LYS A 143 -14.04 3.25 -3.65
CA LYS A 143 -14.13 1.80 -3.46
C LYS A 143 -15.10 1.21 -4.45
N TYR A 144 -14.88 -0.03 -4.79
CA TYR A 144 -15.64 -0.71 -5.83
C TYR A 144 -16.14 -2.07 -5.34
N TYR A 145 -17.25 -2.54 -5.89
CA TYR A 145 -17.67 -3.94 -5.82
C TYR A 145 -16.80 -4.81 -6.76
N PRO A 146 -16.80 -6.16 -6.60
CA PRO A 146 -16.02 -7.04 -7.47
C PRO A 146 -16.40 -6.96 -8.96
N ASP A 147 -17.62 -6.56 -9.29
CA ASP A 147 -18.05 -6.32 -10.68
C ASP A 147 -17.48 -5.03 -11.29
N GLY A 148 -16.94 -4.13 -10.43
CA GLY A 148 -16.40 -2.83 -10.81
C GLY A 148 -17.34 -1.66 -10.57
N THR A 149 -18.57 -1.91 -10.09
CA THR A 149 -19.52 -0.86 -9.70
C THR A 149 -18.97 -0.09 -8.50
N LEU A 150 -19.11 1.22 -8.50
CA LEU A 150 -18.66 2.07 -7.40
C LEU A 150 -19.47 1.79 -6.12
N THR A 151 -18.80 1.51 -5.01
CA THR A 151 -19.39 1.28 -3.69
C THR A 151 -19.38 2.54 -2.85
N LEU A 152 -18.27 3.29 -2.94
CA LEU A 152 -18.04 4.47 -2.11
C LEU A 152 -17.21 5.50 -2.86
N ARG A 153 -17.58 6.76 -2.71
CA ARG A 153 -16.76 7.94 -3.05
C ARG A 153 -16.71 8.86 -1.85
N THR A 154 -15.53 9.25 -1.45
CA THR A 154 -15.34 10.27 -0.41
C THR A 154 -14.03 11.02 -0.60
N ASN A 155 -13.85 12.09 0.14
CA ASN A 155 -12.63 12.88 0.13
C ASN A 155 -11.97 12.90 1.52
N TYR A 156 -10.65 12.89 1.51
CA TYR A 156 -9.84 13.05 2.71
C TYR A 156 -9.02 14.33 2.65
N GLU A 157 -8.84 14.95 3.80
CA GLU A 157 -7.88 16.02 4.00
C GLU A 157 -7.05 15.71 5.25
N ASN A 158 -5.73 15.53 5.05
CA ASN A 158 -4.78 15.22 6.12
C ASN A 158 -5.21 14.05 7.03
N GLY A 159 -5.71 12.98 6.42
CA GLY A 159 -6.14 11.75 7.10
C GLY A 159 -7.56 11.77 7.64
N LYS A 160 -8.26 12.90 7.57
CA LYS A 160 -9.66 13.04 8.00
C LYS A 160 -10.59 13.04 6.80
N ILE A 161 -11.77 12.42 6.92
CA ILE A 161 -12.81 12.56 5.92
C ILE A 161 -13.29 14.01 5.94
N ASN A 162 -13.27 14.66 4.77
CA ASN A 162 -13.65 16.06 4.62
C ASN A 162 -14.27 16.28 3.23
N GLY A 163 -15.48 16.83 3.18
CA GLY A 163 -16.24 17.03 1.95
C GLY A 163 -17.27 15.95 1.68
N ARG A 164 -17.59 15.76 0.42
CA ARG A 164 -18.69 14.88 -0.05
C ARG A 164 -18.44 13.41 0.29
N PHE A 165 -19.50 12.74 0.71
CA PHE A 165 -19.61 11.31 0.93
C PHE A 165 -20.76 10.74 0.14
N GLU A 166 -20.51 9.67 -0.63
CA GLU A 166 -21.50 8.96 -1.44
C GLU A 166 -21.25 7.46 -1.34
N ALA A 167 -22.23 6.72 -0.83
CA ALA A 167 -22.27 5.27 -0.95
C ALA A 167 -23.29 4.86 -2.04
N PHE A 168 -23.06 3.71 -2.65
CA PHE A 168 -23.85 3.24 -3.80
C PHE A 168 -24.27 1.79 -3.59
N HIS A 169 -25.51 1.47 -4.01
CA HIS A 169 -25.99 0.11 -4.17
C HIS A 169 -25.25 -0.62 -5.30
N GLU A 170 -25.32 -1.95 -5.33
CA GLU A 170 -24.75 -2.77 -6.42
C GLU A 170 -25.30 -2.43 -7.81
N ASN A 171 -26.52 -1.87 -7.90
CA ASN A 171 -27.07 -1.40 -9.16
C ASN A 171 -26.55 -0.01 -9.60
N GLY A 172 -25.59 0.56 -8.87
CA GLY A 172 -24.95 1.85 -9.15
C GLY A 172 -25.76 3.07 -8.75
N LYS A 173 -26.97 2.91 -8.19
CA LYS A 173 -27.76 4.04 -7.68
C LYS A 173 -27.22 4.47 -6.30
N PRO A 174 -27.33 5.76 -5.96
CA PRO A 174 -26.99 6.21 -4.61
C PRO A 174 -27.73 5.42 -3.54
N GLU A 175 -27.04 5.03 -2.48
CA GLU A 175 -27.56 4.43 -1.26
C GLU A 175 -27.55 5.45 -0.12
N MET A 176 -26.48 6.25 -0.04
CA MET A 176 -26.37 7.30 0.95
C MET A 176 -25.53 8.46 0.40
N THR A 177 -25.97 9.68 0.70
CA THR A 177 -25.22 10.89 0.37
C THR A 177 -25.17 11.84 1.56
N GLY A 178 -24.04 12.52 1.75
CA GLY A 178 -23.88 13.50 2.79
C GLY A 178 -22.55 14.25 2.67
N GLN A 179 -22.21 14.96 3.71
CA GLN A 179 -20.93 15.66 3.82
C GLN A 179 -20.28 15.41 5.18
N TYR A 180 -18.95 15.39 5.17
CA TYR A 180 -18.12 15.39 6.36
C TYR A 180 -17.32 16.69 6.49
N LYS A 181 -17.11 17.09 7.72
CA LYS A 181 -16.15 18.10 8.10
C LYS A 181 -15.31 17.54 9.24
N ASP A 182 -14.01 17.34 9.01
CA ASP A 182 -13.08 16.81 10.01
C ASP A 182 -13.53 15.48 10.67
N ASN A 183 -14.03 14.51 9.91
CA ASN A 183 -14.63 13.23 10.32
C ASN A 183 -16.01 13.35 11.01
N LEU A 184 -16.59 14.53 11.11
CA LEU A 184 -17.93 14.72 11.65
C LEU A 184 -18.93 14.92 10.51
N ARG A 185 -20.08 14.25 10.60
CA ARG A 185 -21.20 14.47 9.66
C ARG A 185 -21.68 15.91 9.78
N GLU A 186 -21.90 16.55 8.63
CA GLU A 186 -22.32 17.95 8.55
C GLU A 186 -23.38 18.13 7.48
N GLY A 187 -24.41 18.96 7.75
CA GLY A 187 -25.49 19.26 6.83
C GLY A 187 -26.41 18.07 6.53
N PRO A 188 -27.07 18.07 5.34
CA PRO A 188 -28.07 17.07 4.99
C PRO A 188 -27.43 15.72 4.67
N TRP A 189 -28.01 14.66 5.26
CA TRP A 189 -27.73 13.27 4.96
C TRP A 189 -28.99 12.59 4.46
N VAL A 190 -28.87 11.90 3.32
CA VAL A 190 -30.01 11.26 2.66
C VAL A 190 -29.68 9.80 2.40
N ILE A 191 -30.62 8.91 2.79
CA ILE A 191 -30.58 7.48 2.49
C ILE A 191 -31.63 7.20 1.42
N TYR A 192 -31.25 6.39 0.44
CA TYR A 192 -32.09 5.99 -0.67
C TYR A 192 -32.34 4.48 -0.66
N ARG A 193 -33.48 4.07 -1.20
CA ARG A 193 -33.79 2.67 -1.50
C ARG A 193 -33.10 2.25 -2.79
N ASN A 194 -33.06 0.95 -3.03
CA ASN A 194 -32.47 0.37 -4.23
C ASN A 194 -33.17 0.80 -5.54
N ASP A 195 -34.43 1.24 -5.47
CA ASP A 195 -35.14 1.82 -6.60
C ASP A 195 -34.76 3.28 -6.88
N GLY A 196 -33.99 3.91 -5.96
CA GLY A 196 -33.56 5.30 -6.02
C GLY A 196 -34.51 6.28 -5.32
N SER A 197 -35.63 5.80 -4.74
CA SER A 197 -36.50 6.65 -3.94
C SER A 197 -35.86 7.00 -2.60
N GLN A 198 -36.07 8.22 -2.11
CA GLN A 198 -35.58 8.61 -0.79
C GLN A 198 -36.29 7.77 0.29
N ARG A 199 -35.49 7.16 1.16
CA ARG A 199 -35.96 6.43 2.34
C ARG A 199 -36.05 7.34 3.57
N PHE A 200 -34.94 8.08 3.80
CA PHE A 200 -34.76 8.87 5.01
C PHE A 200 -33.89 10.09 4.71
N ARG A 201 -34.12 11.19 5.46
CA ARG A 201 -33.27 12.39 5.46
C ARG A 201 -33.15 12.93 6.89
N THR A 202 -31.95 13.35 7.26
CA THR A 202 -31.68 14.07 8.50
C THR A 202 -30.64 15.15 8.27
N GLU A 203 -30.60 16.13 9.14
CA GLU A 203 -29.54 17.13 9.18
C GLU A 203 -28.58 16.80 10.31
N TYR A 204 -27.28 17.03 10.11
CA TYR A 204 -26.26 16.90 11.14
C TYR A 204 -25.57 18.24 11.37
N THR A 205 -25.32 18.55 12.63
CA THR A 205 -24.50 19.68 13.05
C THR A 205 -23.37 19.13 13.92
N THR A 206 -22.11 19.20 13.42
CA THR A 206 -20.93 18.70 14.14
C THR A 206 -21.07 17.24 14.59
N GLY A 207 -21.61 16.37 13.74
CA GLY A 207 -21.81 14.94 13.99
C GLY A 207 -23.06 14.60 14.80
N ILE A 208 -23.84 15.58 15.24
CA ILE A 208 -25.08 15.38 16.04
C ILE A 208 -26.27 15.54 15.11
N PRO A 209 -27.17 14.54 15.01
CA PRO A 209 -28.37 14.66 14.21
C PRO A 209 -29.39 15.60 14.89
N ASP A 210 -30.05 16.46 14.11
CA ASP A 210 -31.05 17.40 14.61
C ASP A 210 -32.31 16.67 15.11
N ASN A 211 -32.63 15.52 14.53
CA ASN A 211 -33.72 14.66 14.98
C ASN A 211 -33.18 13.55 15.90
N ARG A 212 -33.36 13.70 17.22
CA ARG A 212 -32.94 12.72 18.24
C ARG A 212 -33.73 11.39 18.20
N ASN A 213 -34.76 11.28 17.37
CA ASN A 213 -35.55 10.06 17.15
C ASN A 213 -35.05 9.26 15.94
N ILE A 214 -33.79 9.44 15.51
CA ILE A 214 -33.17 8.50 14.58
C ILE A 214 -33.16 7.15 15.25
N ASP A 215 -33.87 6.20 14.65
CA ASP A 215 -33.87 4.82 15.08
C ASP A 215 -32.40 4.34 15.16
N ILE A 216 -32.04 3.69 16.27
CA ILE A 216 -30.70 3.11 16.51
C ILE A 216 -30.28 2.28 15.29
N TYR A 217 -31.20 1.56 14.66
CA TYR A 217 -30.97 0.77 13.44
C TYR A 217 -30.47 1.59 12.25
N GLU A 218 -30.91 2.82 12.06
CA GLU A 218 -30.45 3.65 10.94
C GLU A 218 -29.07 4.25 11.20
N SER A 219 -28.74 4.55 12.46
CA SER A 219 -27.40 4.95 12.84
C SER A 219 -26.41 3.80 12.67
N GLU A 220 -26.76 2.59 13.14
CA GLU A 220 -25.94 1.38 12.98
C GLU A 220 -25.78 0.99 11.51
N TYR A 221 -26.81 1.16 10.68
CA TYR A 221 -26.74 0.92 9.25
C TYR A 221 -25.76 1.89 8.55
N ILE A 222 -25.84 3.18 8.87
CA ILE A 222 -24.89 4.19 8.37
C ILE A 222 -23.45 3.83 8.79
N ASP A 223 -23.27 3.45 10.06
CA ASP A 223 -21.95 3.05 10.59
C ASP A 223 -21.44 1.77 9.90
N SER A 224 -22.34 0.84 9.54
CA SER A 224 -21.97 -0.39 8.83
C SER A 224 -21.45 -0.12 7.42
N LEU A 225 -22.08 0.80 6.70
CA LEU A 225 -21.64 1.22 5.36
C LEU A 225 -20.27 1.90 5.39
N GLU A 226 -19.95 2.64 6.44
CA GLU A 226 -18.64 3.26 6.64
C GLU A 226 -17.54 2.23 6.94
N ARG A 227 -17.90 1.09 7.56
CA ARG A 227 -16.96 0.02 7.95
C ARG A 227 -16.61 -0.94 6.82
N ILE A 228 -17.24 -0.86 5.65
CA ILE A 228 -16.87 -1.70 4.49
C ILE A 228 -15.41 -1.39 4.13
N LYS A 229 -14.49 -2.06 4.81
CA LYS A 229 -13.04 -1.99 4.57
C LYS A 229 -12.64 -3.24 3.80
N VAL A 230 -12.11 -3.06 2.61
CA VAL A 230 -11.25 -4.08 2.01
C VAL A 230 -9.93 -3.97 2.77
N ASN A 231 -9.68 -4.89 3.70
CA ASN A 231 -8.39 -4.99 4.39
C ASN A 231 -7.45 -5.79 3.50
N ILE A 232 -6.72 -5.10 2.64
CA ILE A 232 -5.55 -5.66 1.98
C ILE A 232 -4.36 -5.21 2.83
N ALA A 233 -3.71 -6.17 3.50
CA ALA A 233 -2.57 -5.89 4.34
C ALA A 233 -1.36 -5.49 3.48
N ASP A 234 -0.67 -4.42 3.88
CA ASP A 234 0.66 -4.11 3.35
C ASP A 234 1.62 -5.23 3.81
N PRO A 235 2.24 -5.99 2.89
CA PRO A 235 3.14 -7.09 3.25
C PRO A 235 4.28 -6.66 4.17
N GLU A 236 4.74 -5.42 4.09
CA GLU A 236 5.78 -4.91 4.99
C GLU A 236 5.30 -4.69 6.42
N LYS A 237 3.99 -4.47 6.63
CA LYS A 237 3.40 -4.29 7.97
C LYS A 237 3.06 -5.62 8.64
N THR A 238 2.99 -6.71 7.90
CA THR A 238 2.73 -8.05 8.45
C THR A 238 3.96 -8.67 9.11
N GLY A 239 5.12 -8.05 8.98
CA GLY A 239 6.39 -8.57 9.51
C GLY A 239 6.98 -9.73 8.71
N GLU A 240 6.38 -10.10 7.59
CA GLU A 240 6.81 -11.23 6.76
C GLU A 240 7.99 -10.91 5.84
N ILE A 241 8.41 -9.65 5.77
CA ILE A 241 9.56 -9.18 4.94
C ILE A 241 10.80 -8.88 5.76
N TRP A 242 10.73 -8.82 7.10
CA TRP A 242 11.84 -8.44 7.99
C TRP A 242 12.53 -9.63 8.64
#